data_b065e4997480c2977165d0b5d71fc80f
#
_entry.id   b065e4997480c2977165d0b5d71fc80f
#
_cell.length_a   1.000
_cell.length_b   1.000
_cell.length_c   1.000
_cell.angle_alpha   90.00
_cell.angle_beta   90.00
_cell.angle_gamma   90.00
#
_symmetry.space_group_name_H-M   'P 1'
#
loop_
_entity.id
_entity.type
_entity.pdbx_description
1 polymer ?
#
loop_
_entity_poly.entity_id
_entity_poly.type
_entity_poly.pdbx_seq_one_letter_code
_entity_poly.pdbx_strand_id
1 'polypeptide(L)'
;IANEYLEQRLKKLYTQGFLNLYGEQRFWFTHANHRIAQEIIEGKKKNLDKSEVVFKLQSLASWLFNNYCTYRETKYGLKEIEGDIIENNQITGPVFGDDMTWADPKTEAGKLEKERKEHFDLDKKTLEAFKKVWLFWRRRPIRVKPTKASHSRQWDDLLLQFTLPKW
;
A
#
# COMPACT_ATOMS: atom_id res chain seq x y z
N ILE A 1 -33.90 -2.08 0.91
CA ILE A 1 -32.76 -2.99 0.59
C ILE A 1 -31.53 -2.20 0.21
N ALA A 2 -31.58 -1.29 -0.79
CA ALA A 2 -30.41 -0.50 -1.20
C ALA A 2 -29.88 0.43 -0.09
N ASN A 3 -30.76 1.02 0.72
CA ASN A 3 -30.40 1.89 1.83
C ASN A 3 -29.73 1.11 2.97
N GLU A 4 -30.24 -0.04 3.35
CA GLU A 4 -29.63 -0.87 4.40
C GLU A 4 -28.23 -1.34 4.04
N TYR A 5 -28.02 -1.74 2.78
CA TYR A 5 -26.68 -2.11 2.30
C TYR A 5 -25.70 -0.95 2.37
N LEU A 6 -26.13 0.25 1.96
CA LEU A 6 -25.30 1.46 2.05
C LEU A 6 -24.94 1.78 3.50
N GLU A 7 -25.91 1.78 4.40
CA GLU A 7 -25.69 2.05 5.83
C GLU A 7 -24.73 1.04 6.46
N GLN A 8 -24.85 -0.23 6.14
CA GLN A 8 -23.92 -1.27 6.62
C GLN A 8 -22.50 -1.03 6.09
N ARG A 9 -22.34 -0.63 4.84
CA ARG A 9 -21.06 -0.30 4.25
C ARG A 9 -20.42 0.93 4.89
N LEU A 10 -21.19 1.98 5.12
CA LEU A 10 -20.72 3.19 5.78
C LEU A 10 -20.35 2.91 7.25
N LYS A 11 -21.15 2.14 7.97
CA LYS A 11 -20.83 1.70 9.32
C LYS A 11 -19.51 0.93 9.36
N LYS A 12 -19.30 0.00 8.43
CA LYS A 12 -18.03 -0.74 8.30
C LYS A 12 -16.86 0.21 8.02
N LEU A 13 -17.02 1.15 7.10
CA LEU A 13 -16.01 2.16 6.76
C LEU A 13 -15.61 2.98 8.00
N TYR A 14 -16.57 3.45 8.78
CA TYR A 14 -16.33 4.30 9.94
C TYR A 14 -15.75 3.53 11.13
N THR A 15 -16.10 2.27 11.31
CA THR A 15 -15.66 1.45 12.43
C THR A 15 -14.34 0.72 12.17
N GLN A 16 -14.17 0.19 10.98
CA GLN A 16 -13.01 -0.64 10.59
C GLN A 16 -11.98 0.12 9.77
N GLY A 17 -12.39 1.19 9.09
CA GLY A 17 -11.55 1.90 8.13
C GLY A 17 -11.51 1.22 6.77
N PHE A 18 -10.52 1.60 5.97
CA PHE A 18 -10.27 1.11 4.63
C PHE A 18 -8.76 0.97 4.36
N LEU A 19 -8.40 0.24 3.32
CA LEU A 19 -7.00 0.08 2.92
C LEU A 19 -6.36 1.42 2.56
N ASN A 20 -5.15 1.65 3.09
CA ASN A 20 -4.35 2.84 2.84
C ASN A 20 -3.52 2.71 1.57
N LEU A 21 -4.17 2.43 0.45
CA LEU A 21 -3.51 2.25 -0.83
C LEU A 21 -2.99 3.56 -1.41
N TYR A 22 -1.93 3.46 -2.21
CA TYR A 22 -1.53 4.55 -3.08
C TYR A 22 -2.54 4.68 -4.23
N GLY A 23 -3.00 5.90 -4.49
CA GLY A 23 -3.98 6.19 -5.53
C GLY A 23 -3.39 6.19 -6.95
N GLU A 24 -4.26 6.29 -7.93
CA GLU A 24 -3.95 6.24 -9.37
C GLU A 24 -2.92 7.27 -9.82
N GLN A 25 -2.89 8.45 -9.23
CA GLN A 25 -1.91 9.50 -9.51
C GLN A 25 -0.45 9.00 -9.43
N ARG A 26 -0.19 7.99 -8.56
CA ARG A 26 1.13 7.38 -8.43
C ARG A 26 1.52 6.55 -9.64
N PHE A 27 0.54 5.98 -10.34
CA PHE A 27 0.75 5.00 -11.41
C PHE A 27 0.58 5.59 -12.81
N TRP A 28 0.18 6.86 -12.92
CA TRP A 28 -0.15 7.53 -14.18
C TRP A 28 -1.39 6.94 -14.88
N PHE A 29 -1.97 7.66 -15.84
CA PHE A 29 -3.20 7.25 -16.55
C PHE A 29 -3.13 5.86 -17.19
N THR A 30 -1.94 5.42 -17.57
CA THR A 30 -1.73 4.12 -18.23
C THR A 30 -1.42 2.99 -17.22
N HIS A 31 -1.36 3.28 -15.92
CA HIS A 31 -0.90 2.35 -14.87
C HIS A 31 0.46 1.68 -15.18
N ALA A 32 1.29 2.31 -16.02
CA ALA A 32 2.51 1.71 -16.57
C ALA A 32 3.78 2.02 -15.77
N ASN A 33 3.75 2.96 -14.83
CA ASN A 33 4.97 3.42 -14.15
C ASN A 33 5.75 2.30 -13.46
N HIS A 34 5.07 1.34 -12.83
CA HIS A 34 5.72 0.21 -12.18
C HIS A 34 6.36 -0.75 -13.22
N ARG A 35 5.75 -0.91 -14.41
CA ARG A 35 6.32 -1.72 -15.50
C ARG A 35 7.57 -1.05 -16.08
N ILE A 36 7.51 0.28 -16.29
CA ILE A 36 8.68 1.05 -16.72
C ILE A 36 9.81 0.94 -15.69
N ALA A 37 9.50 0.93 -14.40
CA ALA A 37 10.49 0.69 -13.35
C ALA A 37 11.17 -0.67 -13.50
N GLN A 38 10.43 -1.73 -13.82
CA GLN A 38 11.00 -3.04 -14.10
C GLN A 38 11.94 -3.02 -15.32
N GLU A 39 11.54 -2.36 -16.41
CA GLU A 39 12.40 -2.17 -17.59
C GLU A 39 13.69 -1.40 -17.27
N ILE A 40 13.62 -0.41 -16.36
CA ILE A 40 14.80 0.32 -15.88
C ILE A 40 15.75 -0.62 -15.10
N ILE A 41 15.21 -1.43 -14.18
CA ILE A 41 15.98 -2.40 -13.39
C ILE A 41 16.65 -3.44 -14.30
N GLU A 42 15.95 -3.89 -15.32
CA GLU A 42 16.46 -4.83 -16.32
C GLU A 42 17.45 -4.20 -17.31
N GLY A 43 17.60 -2.87 -17.31
CA GLY A 43 18.47 -2.14 -18.25
C GLY A 43 17.90 -2.00 -19.65
N LYS A 44 16.62 -2.31 -19.85
CA LYS A 44 15.90 -2.20 -21.13
C LYS A 44 15.50 -0.76 -21.44
N LYS A 45 15.22 0.05 -20.41
CA LYS A 45 14.88 1.46 -20.55
C LYS A 45 16.07 2.34 -20.21
N LYS A 46 16.47 3.18 -21.18
CA LYS A 46 17.60 4.11 -21.06
C LYS A 46 17.13 5.53 -21.40
N ASN A 47 17.98 6.51 -21.15
CA ASN A 47 17.74 7.93 -21.48
C ASN A 47 16.57 8.58 -20.73
N LEU A 48 16.35 8.17 -19.47
CA LEU A 48 15.47 8.86 -18.53
C LEU A 48 16.31 9.77 -17.64
N ASP A 49 15.76 10.92 -17.26
CA ASP A 49 16.40 11.74 -16.27
C ASP A 49 16.31 11.11 -14.86
N LYS A 50 17.13 11.62 -13.93
CA LYS A 50 17.20 11.08 -12.58
C LYS A 50 15.85 11.16 -11.85
N SER A 51 15.09 12.22 -12.06
CA SER A 51 13.80 12.44 -11.38
C SER A 51 12.75 11.47 -11.90
N GLU A 52 12.74 11.19 -13.19
CA GLU A 52 11.88 10.17 -13.80
C GLU A 52 12.19 8.78 -13.27
N VAL A 53 13.48 8.40 -13.22
CA VAL A 53 13.92 7.11 -12.66
C VAL A 53 13.44 6.95 -11.22
N VAL A 54 13.66 7.97 -10.37
CA VAL A 54 13.20 7.98 -8.98
C VAL A 54 11.69 7.79 -8.89
N PHE A 55 10.93 8.55 -9.68
CA PHE A 55 9.48 8.48 -9.66
C PHE A 55 8.95 7.09 -10.11
N LYS A 56 9.54 6.50 -11.15
CA LYS A 56 9.15 5.16 -11.62
C LYS A 56 9.44 4.08 -10.55
N LEU A 57 10.63 4.12 -9.93
CA LEU A 57 10.99 3.17 -8.86
C LEU A 57 10.10 3.34 -7.63
N GLN A 58 9.76 4.59 -7.25
CA GLN A 58 8.78 4.84 -6.19
C GLN A 58 7.38 4.30 -6.53
N SER A 59 6.99 4.36 -7.80
CA SER A 59 5.72 3.78 -8.27
C SER A 59 5.72 2.27 -8.15
N LEU A 60 6.84 1.60 -8.45
CA LEU A 60 6.98 0.15 -8.25
C LEU A 60 6.85 -0.21 -6.77
N ALA A 61 7.56 0.46 -5.87
CA ALA A 61 7.45 0.22 -4.43
C ALA A 61 6.02 0.43 -3.91
N SER A 62 5.33 1.45 -4.43
CA SER A 62 3.92 1.72 -4.11
C SER A 62 2.97 0.64 -4.63
N TRP A 63 3.23 0.11 -5.81
CA TRP A 63 2.47 -0.98 -6.40
C TRP A 63 2.63 -2.28 -5.60
N LEU A 64 3.86 -2.60 -5.20
CA LEU A 64 4.16 -3.74 -4.34
C LEU A 64 3.43 -3.66 -3.00
N PHE A 65 3.44 -2.47 -2.36
CA PHE A 65 2.69 -2.23 -1.13
C PHE A 65 1.18 -2.42 -1.31
N ASN A 66 0.60 -1.88 -2.38
CA ASN A 66 -0.83 -2.05 -2.66
C ASN A 66 -1.20 -3.52 -2.82
N ASN A 67 -0.38 -4.30 -3.55
CA ASN A 67 -0.58 -5.73 -3.71
C ASN A 67 -0.47 -6.49 -2.38
N TYR A 68 0.52 -6.15 -1.54
CA TYR A 68 0.63 -6.71 -0.20
C TYR A 68 -0.64 -6.46 0.62
N CYS A 69 -1.12 -5.22 0.66
CA CYS A 69 -2.31 -4.84 1.42
C CYS A 69 -3.56 -5.56 0.95
N THR A 70 -3.79 -5.62 -0.37
CA THR A 70 -4.95 -6.29 -0.95
C THR A 70 -4.92 -7.80 -0.68
N TYR A 71 -3.76 -8.43 -0.84
CA TYR A 71 -3.60 -9.86 -0.55
C TYR A 71 -3.82 -10.17 0.93
N ARG A 72 -3.25 -9.34 1.82
CA ARG A 72 -3.44 -9.45 3.26
C ARG A 72 -4.91 -9.30 3.65
N GLU A 73 -5.61 -8.31 3.09
CA GLU A 73 -7.04 -8.11 3.35
C GLU A 73 -7.87 -9.32 2.93
N THR A 74 -7.57 -9.90 1.78
CA THR A 74 -8.27 -11.10 1.29
C THR A 74 -8.08 -12.29 2.22
N LYS A 75 -6.87 -12.46 2.78
CA LYS A 75 -6.51 -13.63 3.60
C LYS A 75 -6.93 -13.46 5.07
N TYR A 76 -6.75 -12.27 5.64
CA TYR A 76 -6.89 -12.01 7.08
C TYR A 76 -7.85 -10.86 7.42
N GLY A 77 -8.32 -10.11 6.44
CA GLY A 77 -9.04 -8.86 6.68
C GLY A 77 -8.12 -7.74 7.21
N LEU A 78 -8.74 -6.74 7.83
CA LEU A 78 -8.01 -5.59 8.41
C LEU A 78 -7.68 -5.76 9.90
N LYS A 79 -7.89 -6.94 10.46
CA LYS A 79 -7.56 -7.25 11.86
C LYS A 79 -6.07 -7.49 12.04
N GLU A 80 -5.61 -7.32 13.28
CA GLU A 80 -4.27 -7.69 13.70
C GLU A 80 -4.06 -9.21 13.63
N ILE A 81 -2.86 -9.61 13.18
CA ILE A 81 -2.40 -11.00 13.18
C ILE A 81 -1.07 -11.12 13.93
N GLU A 82 -0.71 -12.32 14.30
CA GLU A 82 0.52 -12.60 15.04
C GLU A 82 1.74 -12.07 14.30
N GLY A 83 2.55 -11.26 15.01
CA GLY A 83 3.80 -10.70 14.47
C GLY A 83 3.64 -9.42 13.67
N ASP A 84 2.45 -8.86 13.58
CA ASP A 84 2.28 -7.55 12.97
C ASP A 84 3.16 -6.50 13.63
N ILE A 85 3.83 -5.69 12.80
CA ILE A 85 4.60 -4.56 13.29
C ILE A 85 3.66 -3.38 13.46
N ILE A 86 3.55 -2.91 14.68
CA ILE A 86 2.68 -1.80 15.09
C ILE A 86 3.51 -0.54 15.25
N GLU A 87 3.17 0.52 14.52
CA GLU A 87 3.76 1.85 14.66
C GLU A 87 2.63 2.86 14.91
N ASN A 88 2.79 3.71 15.92
CA ASN A 88 1.78 4.71 16.30
C ASN A 88 0.36 4.11 16.45
N ASN A 89 0.26 2.96 17.09
CA ASN A 89 -0.99 2.19 17.28
C ASN A 89 -1.67 1.76 15.96
N GLN A 90 -0.91 1.60 14.90
CA GLN A 90 -1.41 1.18 13.59
C GLN A 90 -0.64 -0.03 13.07
N ILE A 91 -1.36 -1.00 12.54
CA ILE A 91 -0.77 -2.12 11.82
C ILE A 91 -0.11 -1.57 10.57
N THR A 92 1.17 -1.90 10.39
CA THR A 92 1.94 -1.45 9.22
C THR A 92 2.31 -2.60 8.29
N GLY A 93 2.41 -2.30 7.02
CA GLY A 93 2.90 -3.21 5.99
C GLY A 93 4.20 -2.70 5.35
N PRO A 94 4.92 -3.59 4.66
CA PRO A 94 6.18 -3.27 4.04
C PRO A 94 6.01 -2.40 2.80
N VAL A 95 6.66 -1.25 2.77
CA VAL A 95 6.97 -0.57 1.51
C VAL A 95 8.32 -1.12 1.08
N PHE A 96 8.35 -2.14 0.22
CA PHE A 96 9.56 -2.90 -0.11
C PHE A 96 10.73 -2.04 -0.63
N GLY A 97 12.01 -2.23 -0.23
CA GLY A 97 13.27 -1.58 -0.60
C GLY A 97 14.43 -2.08 0.29
N ASP A 98 15.53 -1.33 0.52
CA ASP A 98 16.74 -1.72 1.26
C ASP A 98 16.58 -1.45 2.78
N ASP A 99 17.22 -2.24 3.65
CA ASP A 99 17.23 -2.09 5.11
C ASP A 99 15.85 -2.14 5.82
N MET A 100 14.92 -2.93 5.31
CA MET A 100 13.58 -3.02 5.88
C MET A 100 13.53 -3.78 7.21
N THR A 101 12.77 -3.27 8.16
CA THR A 101 12.36 -4.04 9.33
C THR A 101 11.28 -5.04 8.91
N TRP A 102 11.65 -6.31 8.87
CA TRP A 102 10.74 -7.41 8.56
C TRP A 102 10.04 -7.92 9.82
N ALA A 103 8.82 -8.38 9.67
CA ALA A 103 8.16 -9.14 10.73
C ALA A 103 8.91 -10.45 11.00
N ASP A 104 8.83 -10.97 12.23
CA ASP A 104 9.48 -12.23 12.60
C ASP A 104 9.01 -13.36 11.66
N PRO A 105 9.90 -14.02 10.92
CA PRO A 105 9.54 -15.03 9.92
C PRO A 105 8.82 -16.25 10.49
N LYS A 106 8.82 -16.43 11.80
CA LYS A 106 8.09 -17.50 12.49
C LYS A 106 6.61 -17.18 12.66
N THR A 107 6.23 -15.91 12.63
CA THR A 107 4.86 -15.42 12.81
C THR A 107 4.05 -15.42 11.51
N GLU A 108 2.73 -15.26 11.61
CA GLU A 108 1.85 -15.17 10.44
C GLU A 108 2.17 -13.94 9.57
N ALA A 109 2.45 -12.79 10.19
CA ALA A 109 2.84 -11.59 9.45
C ALA A 109 4.17 -11.78 8.71
N GLY A 110 5.17 -12.38 9.38
CA GLY A 110 6.48 -12.65 8.75
C GLY A 110 6.41 -13.66 7.61
N LYS A 111 5.61 -14.71 7.76
CA LYS A 111 5.35 -15.67 6.67
C LYS A 111 4.70 -14.98 5.47
N LEU A 112 3.74 -14.10 5.72
CA LEU A 112 3.06 -13.33 4.68
C LEU A 112 4.04 -12.40 3.95
N GLU A 113 4.86 -11.65 4.67
CA GLU A 113 5.86 -10.75 4.08
C GLU A 113 6.87 -11.52 3.22
N LYS A 114 7.34 -12.67 3.71
CA LYS A 114 8.23 -13.57 2.96
C LYS A 114 7.56 -14.09 1.69
N GLU A 115 6.33 -14.59 1.79
CA GLU A 115 5.55 -15.08 0.66
C GLU A 115 5.39 -14.00 -0.43
N ARG A 116 5.12 -12.76 -0.03
CA ARG A 116 4.99 -11.65 -0.98
C ARG A 116 6.32 -11.25 -1.61
N LYS A 117 7.40 -11.22 -0.84
CA LYS A 117 8.75 -10.98 -1.36
C LYS A 117 9.13 -12.01 -2.44
N GLU A 118 8.87 -13.29 -2.17
CA GLU A 118 9.15 -14.38 -3.10
C GLU A 118 8.24 -14.30 -4.34
N HIS A 119 6.96 -14.03 -4.16
CA HIS A 119 6.01 -13.88 -5.26
C HIS A 119 6.38 -12.78 -6.26
N PHE A 120 6.95 -11.66 -5.77
CA PHE A 120 7.36 -10.55 -6.62
C PHE A 120 8.78 -10.70 -7.15
N ASP A 121 9.47 -11.79 -6.83
CA ASP A 121 10.86 -12.02 -7.19
C ASP A 121 11.74 -10.79 -6.90
N LEU A 122 11.62 -10.28 -5.67
CA LEU A 122 12.40 -9.10 -5.23
C LEU A 122 13.84 -9.52 -5.01
N ASP A 123 14.54 -9.62 -6.14
CA ASP A 123 15.93 -10.01 -6.22
C ASP A 123 16.86 -8.89 -5.71
N LYS A 124 18.13 -9.24 -5.57
CA LYS A 124 19.19 -8.32 -5.18
C LYS A 124 19.26 -7.11 -6.11
N LYS A 125 19.05 -7.29 -7.40
CA LYS A 125 19.12 -6.23 -8.41
C LYS A 125 18.02 -5.17 -8.22
N THR A 126 16.80 -5.60 -7.91
CA THR A 126 15.69 -4.72 -7.58
C THR A 126 15.96 -3.92 -6.31
N LEU A 127 16.46 -4.59 -5.27
CA LEU A 127 16.80 -3.93 -4.00
C LEU A 127 17.95 -2.92 -4.18
N GLU A 128 18.98 -3.25 -4.95
CA GLU A 128 20.07 -2.32 -5.29
C GLU A 128 19.58 -1.10 -6.10
N ALA A 129 18.60 -1.29 -6.99
CA ALA A 129 18.00 -0.18 -7.73
C ALA A 129 17.26 0.77 -6.78
N PHE A 130 16.52 0.26 -5.83
CA PHE A 130 15.87 1.07 -4.80
C PHE A 130 16.89 1.82 -3.94
N LYS A 131 17.97 1.19 -3.53
CA LYS A 131 19.07 1.81 -2.78
C LYS A 131 19.70 2.98 -3.50
N LYS A 132 19.96 2.85 -4.80
CA LYS A 132 20.58 3.91 -5.63
C LYS A 132 19.75 5.19 -5.70
N VAL A 133 18.44 5.10 -5.53
CA VAL A 133 17.53 6.27 -5.56
C VAL A 133 17.08 6.71 -4.19
N TRP A 134 17.76 6.24 -3.13
CA TRP A 134 17.47 6.63 -1.74
C TRP A 134 16.00 6.38 -1.36
N LEU A 135 15.41 5.30 -1.89
CA LEU A 135 14.14 4.80 -1.41
C LEU A 135 14.37 4.14 -0.06
N PHE A 136 14.48 5.00 0.97
CA PHE A 136 14.53 4.51 2.33
C PHE A 136 13.21 3.89 2.73
N TRP A 137 13.34 2.79 3.44
CA TRP A 137 12.31 2.01 4.03
C TRP A 137 11.43 2.81 4.87
N ARG A 138 10.18 2.59 4.68
CA ARG A 138 9.17 2.93 5.68
C ARG A 138 8.17 1.80 5.71
N ARG A 139 7.85 1.39 6.86
CA ARG A 139 6.59 0.71 7.08
C ARG A 139 5.49 1.76 6.94
N ARG A 140 4.38 1.35 6.33
CA ARG A 140 3.24 2.22 6.12
C ARG A 140 2.01 1.58 6.73
N PRO A 141 1.15 2.34 7.44
CA PRO A 141 -0.14 1.83 7.88
C PRO A 141 -0.92 1.20 6.73
N ILE A 142 -1.39 -0.03 6.95
CA ILE A 142 -2.15 -0.77 5.92
C ILE A 142 -3.59 -0.30 5.81
N ARG A 143 -4.11 0.34 6.85
CA ARG A 143 -5.48 0.87 6.89
C ARG A 143 -5.51 2.31 7.40
N VAL A 144 -6.53 3.03 6.97
CA VAL A 144 -6.88 4.35 7.49
C VAL A 144 -8.26 4.26 8.10
N LYS A 145 -8.41 4.77 9.32
CA LYS A 145 -9.70 4.92 9.96
C LYS A 145 -10.09 6.39 9.94
N PRO A 146 -11.18 6.75 9.27
CA PRO A 146 -11.65 8.12 9.27
C PRO A 146 -12.17 8.52 10.66
N THR A 147 -11.96 9.77 11.02
CA THR A 147 -12.52 10.38 12.23
C THR A 147 -13.51 11.47 11.87
N LYS A 148 -14.38 11.85 12.81
CA LYS A 148 -15.46 12.84 12.59
C LYS A 148 -16.25 12.52 11.32
N ALA A 149 -16.51 11.24 11.10
CA ALA A 149 -17.16 10.77 9.89
C ALA A 149 -18.68 10.94 10.00
N SER A 150 -19.27 11.52 8.99
CA SER A 150 -20.72 11.66 8.82
C SER A 150 -21.08 11.53 7.35
N HIS A 151 -22.34 11.26 7.10
CA HIS A 151 -22.90 11.28 5.74
C HIS A 151 -24.28 11.87 5.71
N SER A 152 -24.65 12.41 4.57
CA SER A 152 -26.01 12.87 4.28
C SER A 152 -26.34 12.64 2.82
N ARG A 153 -27.62 12.49 2.53
CA ARG A 153 -28.11 12.48 1.14
C ARG A 153 -28.52 13.88 0.73
N GLN A 154 -28.07 14.25 -0.47
CA GLN A 154 -28.51 15.47 -1.12
C GLN A 154 -28.95 15.09 -2.53
N TRP A 155 -30.27 15.04 -2.76
CA TRP A 155 -30.85 14.57 -4.01
C TRP A 155 -30.44 13.11 -4.29
N ASP A 156 -29.84 12.85 -5.43
CA ASP A 156 -29.32 11.54 -5.81
C ASP A 156 -27.86 11.32 -5.35
N ASP A 157 -27.23 12.33 -4.76
CA ASP A 157 -25.86 12.29 -4.30
C ASP A 157 -25.73 11.84 -2.84
N LEU A 158 -24.61 11.18 -2.54
CA LEU A 158 -24.17 10.85 -1.19
C LEU A 158 -23.02 11.75 -0.80
N LEU A 159 -23.24 12.65 0.13
CA LEU A 159 -22.18 13.49 0.71
C LEU A 159 -21.52 12.74 1.87
N LEU A 160 -20.22 12.50 1.77
CA LEU A 160 -19.40 11.94 2.85
C LEU A 160 -18.47 13.03 3.39
N GLN A 161 -18.46 13.23 4.70
CA GLN A 161 -17.56 14.15 5.38
C GLN A 161 -16.76 13.38 6.44
N PHE A 162 -15.44 13.52 6.42
CA PHE A 162 -14.56 12.88 7.40
C PHE A 162 -13.19 13.55 7.46
N THR A 163 -12.45 13.26 8.52
CA THR A 163 -11.05 13.68 8.68
C THR A 163 -10.15 12.45 8.57
N LEU A 164 -9.07 12.56 7.80
CA LEU A 164 -8.00 11.56 7.74
C LEU A 164 -6.79 12.04 8.53
N PRO A 165 -6.00 11.11 9.11
CA PRO A 165 -4.73 11.47 9.74
C PRO A 165 -3.75 12.03 8.70
N LYS A 166 -2.91 12.97 9.11
CA LYS A 166 -1.74 13.39 8.32
C LYS A 166 -0.68 12.30 8.35
N TRP A 167 -0.08 12.04 7.21
CA TRP A 167 1.03 11.10 7.01
C TRP A 167 2.31 11.84 6.62
#